data_da6fe3b3473da699741402e73332e521
#
_entry.id   da6fe3b3473da699741402e73332e521
#
_cell.length_a   1.000
_cell.length_b   1.000
_cell.length_c   1.000
_cell.angle_alpha   90.00
_cell.angle_beta   90.00
_cell.angle_gamma   90.00
#
_symmetry.space_group_name_H-M   'P 1'
#
loop_
_entity.id
_entity.type
_entity.pdbx_description
1 polymer ?
#
loop_
_entity_poly.entity_id
_entity_poly.type
_entity_poly.pdbx_seq_one_letter_code
_entity_poly.pdbx_strand_id
1 'polypeptide(L)'
;MSGGSGRAGVCLAGGRLCGATSIEPLVLMLTGTAPEPPAAPPDLTDLALSVARARKDYQACRYAELINRLPRLLSHLDTACHCLTGDDRLPASTLSADAYHVAAGFLLKTGDQGLAHVATDRSMTAALASQDPLTVGASARIVTHTLTSSGHLAAAVTTAQNHAVRLDRETGITTPESLSVYGSLLLRGALAAAQHDDRATAHEMLAEAAGIARRLGTDANLRGTAFGPVNTQMHQVNVAVTLGDAGTAIDLARKIDLRAVTVTERKASLLIDVARAFFQWGKYEQAHAALRAAEDTAPQEVAARPSVATLARNLATLAPAGIRRDAEQFATRIGAPR
;
A
#
# COMPACT_ATOMS: atom_id res chain seq x y z
N MET A 1 12.45 43.07 -18.67
CA MET A 1 12.19 41.76 -19.31
C MET A 1 12.77 40.70 -18.36
N SER A 2 11.95 40.16 -17.49
CA SER A 2 12.34 39.07 -16.60
C SER A 2 11.25 38.00 -16.67
N GLY A 3 11.59 36.89 -17.31
CA GLY A 3 10.71 35.76 -17.49
C GLY A 3 10.49 35.02 -16.17
N GLY A 4 9.28 35.08 -15.65
CA GLY A 4 8.85 34.24 -14.54
C GLY A 4 8.59 32.83 -15.04
N SER A 5 9.46 31.87 -14.69
CA SER A 5 9.19 30.46 -14.90
C SER A 5 8.10 30.01 -13.92
N GLY A 6 6.89 29.79 -14.45
CA GLY A 6 5.78 29.21 -13.71
C GLY A 6 6.12 27.80 -13.23
N ARG A 7 6.27 27.63 -11.92
CA ARG A 7 6.31 26.31 -11.29
C ARG A 7 4.90 25.72 -11.28
N ALA A 8 4.62 24.84 -12.22
CA ALA A 8 3.42 24.02 -12.22
C ALA A 8 3.54 22.98 -11.08
N GLY A 9 3.01 23.32 -9.91
CA GLY A 9 2.86 22.36 -8.82
C GLY A 9 1.59 21.56 -9.03
N VAL A 10 1.69 20.26 -9.26
CA VAL A 10 0.55 19.36 -9.31
C VAL A 10 0.01 19.14 -7.91
N CYS A 11 -1.19 19.63 -7.62
CA CYS A 11 -1.97 19.25 -6.45
C CYS A 11 -2.70 17.97 -6.78
N LEU A 12 -2.28 16.84 -6.20
CA LEU A 12 -3.19 15.74 -5.96
C LEU A 12 -4.13 16.17 -4.84
N ALA A 13 -5.41 15.80 -4.88
CA ALA A 13 -6.36 16.11 -3.82
C ALA A 13 -5.80 15.58 -2.48
N GLY A 14 -5.14 16.45 -1.70
CA GLY A 14 -4.63 16.17 -0.37
C GLY A 14 -3.12 15.93 -0.20
N GLY A 15 -2.30 15.69 -1.23
CA GLY A 15 -0.88 15.43 -1.04
C GLY A 15 0.01 15.99 -2.14
N ARG A 16 1.04 16.77 -1.76
CA ARG A 16 2.11 17.18 -2.68
C ARG A 16 3.23 16.18 -2.59
N LEU A 17 3.49 15.46 -3.68
CA LEU A 17 4.80 14.81 -3.85
C LEU A 17 5.85 15.92 -4.00
N CYS A 18 6.89 15.85 -3.17
CA CYS A 18 7.99 16.81 -3.21
C CYS A 18 8.76 16.62 -4.54
N GLY A 19 8.56 17.52 -5.52
CA GLY A 19 9.19 17.46 -6.84
C GLY A 19 8.18 17.61 -7.98
N ALA A 20 8.62 18.08 -9.13
CA ALA A 20 7.81 18.41 -10.31
C ALA A 20 7.24 17.17 -11.07
N THR A 21 6.99 16.05 -10.40
CA THR A 21 6.52 14.81 -11.04
C THR A 21 5.01 14.84 -11.14
N SER A 22 4.48 14.84 -12.37
CA SER A 22 3.05 14.82 -12.67
C SER A 22 2.50 13.40 -12.63
N ILE A 23 1.34 13.20 -11.98
CA ILE A 23 0.56 11.97 -12.04
C ILE A 23 -0.25 11.85 -13.35
N GLU A 24 -0.37 12.93 -14.10
CA GLU A 24 -1.23 13.06 -15.28
C GLU A 24 -1.03 11.92 -16.30
N PRO A 25 0.21 11.48 -16.63
CA PRO A 25 0.41 10.33 -17.53
C PRO A 25 -0.22 9.03 -17.01
N LEU A 26 -0.26 8.83 -15.68
CA LEU A 26 -0.93 7.66 -15.09
C LEU A 26 -2.45 7.80 -15.16
N VAL A 27 -2.98 9.01 -14.95
CA VAL A 27 -4.41 9.31 -15.11
C VAL A 27 -4.84 8.99 -16.54
N LEU A 28 -4.14 9.52 -17.56
CA LEU A 28 -4.45 9.27 -18.98
C LEU A 28 -4.39 7.77 -19.32
N MET A 29 -3.39 7.05 -18.78
CA MET A 29 -3.28 5.60 -18.97
C MET A 29 -4.47 4.84 -18.37
N LEU A 30 -4.87 5.18 -17.15
CA LEU A 30 -5.98 4.51 -16.45
C LEU A 30 -7.35 4.90 -17.02
N THR A 31 -7.51 6.08 -17.61
CA THR A 31 -8.77 6.50 -18.23
C THR A 31 -8.91 6.09 -19.70
N GLY A 32 -7.89 5.42 -20.27
CA GLY A 32 -7.91 4.98 -21.66
C GLY A 32 -7.70 6.11 -22.68
N THR A 33 -7.16 7.25 -22.24
CA THR A 33 -6.89 8.42 -23.08
C THR A 33 -5.39 8.63 -23.31
N ALA A 34 -4.55 7.65 -22.96
CA ALA A 34 -3.12 7.66 -23.22
C ALA A 34 -2.84 7.64 -24.74
N PRO A 35 -1.67 8.17 -25.16
CA PRO A 35 -1.21 8.02 -26.54
C PRO A 35 -1.17 6.55 -26.98
N GLU A 36 -1.24 6.34 -28.29
CA GLU A 36 -1.25 5.01 -28.92
C GLU A 36 -0.13 4.11 -28.33
N PRO A 37 -0.46 2.86 -27.94
CA PRO A 37 0.51 1.95 -27.36
C PRO A 37 1.58 1.59 -28.43
N PRO A 38 2.76 1.11 -28.01
CA PRO A 38 3.80 0.69 -28.96
C PRO A 38 3.30 -0.47 -29.84
N ALA A 39 3.71 -0.48 -31.10
CA ALA A 39 3.28 -1.48 -32.10
C ALA A 39 3.66 -2.93 -31.72
N ALA A 40 4.70 -3.11 -30.91
CA ALA A 40 5.11 -4.40 -30.36
C ALA A 40 5.55 -4.23 -28.89
N PRO A 41 5.20 -5.19 -27.99
CA PRO A 41 5.67 -5.13 -26.62
C PRO A 41 7.18 -5.51 -26.56
N PRO A 42 7.89 -5.05 -25.51
CA PRO A 42 9.20 -5.60 -25.15
C PRO A 42 9.09 -7.09 -24.80
N ASP A 43 10.25 -7.75 -24.76
CA ASP A 43 10.35 -9.13 -24.28
C ASP A 43 9.76 -9.30 -22.86
N LEU A 44 9.17 -10.45 -22.58
CA LEU A 44 8.58 -10.75 -21.27
C LEU A 44 9.60 -10.67 -20.13
N THR A 45 10.86 -10.99 -20.39
CA THR A 45 11.94 -10.88 -19.40
C THR A 45 12.17 -9.42 -19.01
N ASP A 46 12.20 -8.51 -19.98
CA ASP A 46 12.35 -7.09 -19.75
C ASP A 46 11.13 -6.50 -19.00
N LEU A 47 9.93 -6.97 -19.35
CA LEU A 47 8.71 -6.61 -18.65
C LEU A 47 8.73 -7.11 -17.19
N ALA A 48 9.17 -8.34 -16.93
CA ALA A 48 9.31 -8.89 -15.59
C ALA A 48 10.29 -8.08 -14.74
N LEU A 49 11.45 -7.70 -15.29
CA LEU A 49 12.40 -6.82 -14.61
C LEU A 49 11.82 -5.44 -14.32
N SER A 50 11.04 -4.89 -15.24
CA SER A 50 10.39 -3.59 -15.08
C SER A 50 9.31 -3.62 -13.99
N VAL A 51 8.51 -4.69 -13.90
CA VAL A 51 7.52 -4.92 -12.82
C VAL A 51 8.22 -5.08 -11.47
N ALA A 52 9.28 -5.89 -11.42
CA ALA A 52 10.07 -6.07 -10.19
C ALA A 52 10.66 -4.73 -9.71
N ARG A 53 11.14 -3.89 -10.64
CA ARG A 53 11.65 -2.57 -10.33
C ARG A 53 10.55 -1.63 -9.82
N ALA A 54 9.38 -1.59 -10.45
CA ALA A 54 8.24 -0.80 -9.99
C ALA A 54 7.82 -1.20 -8.56
N ARG A 55 7.76 -2.50 -8.26
CA ARG A 55 7.51 -3.02 -6.92
C ARG A 55 8.57 -2.57 -5.91
N LYS A 56 9.86 -2.66 -6.30
CA LYS A 56 10.97 -2.19 -5.46
C LYS A 56 10.91 -0.70 -5.19
N ASP A 57 10.58 0.12 -6.20
CA ASP A 57 10.42 1.57 -6.05
C ASP A 57 9.25 1.90 -5.10
N TYR A 58 8.12 1.19 -5.23
CA TYR A 58 6.99 1.32 -4.31
C TYR A 58 7.38 0.98 -2.86
N GLN A 59 8.03 -0.17 -2.64
CA GLN A 59 8.43 -0.63 -1.31
C GLN A 59 9.55 0.20 -0.67
N ALA A 60 10.35 0.87 -1.49
CA ALA A 60 11.36 1.83 -1.05
C ALA A 60 10.82 3.26 -0.92
N CYS A 61 9.52 3.47 -1.13
CA CYS A 61 8.85 4.77 -1.12
C CYS A 61 9.44 5.78 -2.11
N ARG A 62 9.97 5.32 -3.25
CA ARG A 62 10.47 6.16 -4.35
C ARG A 62 9.34 6.44 -5.34
N TYR A 63 8.36 7.23 -4.90
CA TYR A 63 7.13 7.43 -5.67
C TYR A 63 7.31 8.32 -6.90
N ALA A 64 8.26 9.25 -6.87
CA ALA A 64 8.58 10.06 -8.04
C ALA A 64 9.11 9.20 -9.19
N GLU A 65 10.02 8.25 -8.91
CA GLU A 65 10.56 7.31 -9.88
C GLU A 65 9.49 6.32 -10.36
N LEU A 66 8.64 5.87 -9.44
CA LEU A 66 7.53 4.97 -9.75
C LEU A 66 6.57 5.61 -10.75
N ILE A 67 6.08 6.83 -10.48
CA ILE A 67 5.11 7.54 -11.33
C ILE A 67 5.66 7.79 -12.72
N ASN A 68 6.95 8.11 -12.85
CA ASN A 68 7.59 8.36 -14.14
C ASN A 68 7.65 7.09 -15.03
N ARG A 69 7.68 5.90 -14.44
CA ARG A 69 7.83 4.62 -15.17
C ARG A 69 6.53 3.88 -15.38
N LEU A 70 5.61 3.99 -14.42
CA LEU A 70 4.42 3.15 -14.35
C LEU A 70 3.50 3.29 -15.58
N PRO A 71 3.22 4.48 -16.12
CA PRO A 71 2.34 4.62 -17.29
C PRO A 71 2.85 3.85 -18.51
N ARG A 72 4.15 3.98 -18.82
CA ARG A 72 4.76 3.26 -19.93
C ARG A 72 4.77 1.74 -19.69
N LEU A 73 5.07 1.30 -18.47
CA LEU A 73 5.06 -0.12 -18.12
C LEU A 73 3.68 -0.72 -18.32
N LEU A 74 2.62 -0.05 -17.84
CA LEU A 74 1.23 -0.51 -18.01
C LEU A 74 0.84 -0.58 -19.48
N SER A 75 1.19 0.43 -20.30
CA SER A 75 0.94 0.42 -21.74
C SER A 75 1.63 -0.77 -22.45
N HIS A 76 2.89 -1.06 -22.10
CA HIS A 76 3.62 -2.21 -22.67
C HIS A 76 2.98 -3.55 -22.26
N LEU A 77 2.54 -3.67 -21.01
CA LEU A 77 1.87 -4.89 -20.52
C LEU A 77 0.50 -5.09 -21.16
N ASP A 78 -0.27 -4.03 -21.37
CA ASP A 78 -1.54 -4.09 -22.08
C ASP A 78 -1.31 -4.55 -23.53
N THR A 79 -0.30 -4.00 -24.22
CA THR A 79 0.09 -4.47 -25.56
C THR A 79 0.50 -5.94 -25.55
N ALA A 80 1.31 -6.37 -24.58
CA ALA A 80 1.72 -7.78 -24.46
C ALA A 80 0.52 -8.71 -24.27
N CYS A 81 -0.41 -8.35 -23.40
CA CYS A 81 -1.65 -9.11 -23.16
C CYS A 81 -2.56 -9.19 -24.41
N HIS A 82 -2.51 -8.19 -25.30
CA HIS A 82 -3.29 -8.20 -26.54
C HIS A 82 -2.61 -8.98 -27.67
N CYS A 83 -1.28 -8.84 -27.79
CA CYS A 83 -0.52 -9.45 -28.90
C CYS A 83 -0.18 -10.93 -28.67
N LEU A 84 0.06 -11.32 -27.41
CA LEU A 84 0.40 -12.71 -27.08
C LEU A 84 -0.85 -13.60 -27.02
N THR A 85 -0.69 -14.85 -27.42
CA THR A 85 -1.76 -15.85 -27.46
C THR A 85 -1.31 -17.16 -26.80
N GLY A 86 -2.26 -18.02 -26.48
CA GLY A 86 -1.97 -19.30 -25.83
C GLY A 86 -1.26 -19.13 -24.48
N ASP A 87 -0.34 -20.04 -24.20
CA ASP A 87 0.37 -20.11 -22.91
C ASP A 87 1.31 -18.91 -22.67
N ASP A 88 1.82 -18.26 -23.74
CA ASP A 88 2.67 -17.07 -23.62
C ASP A 88 1.94 -15.86 -23.05
N ARG A 89 0.59 -15.84 -23.14
CA ARG A 89 -0.23 -14.79 -22.56
C ARG A 89 -0.34 -14.87 -21.03
N LEU A 90 -0.23 -16.07 -20.46
CA LEU A 90 -0.41 -16.28 -19.02
C LEU A 90 0.60 -15.50 -18.17
N PRO A 91 1.95 -15.58 -18.45
CA PRO A 91 2.91 -14.77 -17.72
C PRO A 91 2.76 -13.27 -17.97
N ALA A 92 2.35 -12.82 -19.17
CA ALA A 92 2.05 -11.41 -19.42
C ALA A 92 0.90 -10.92 -18.53
N SER A 93 -0.16 -11.74 -18.39
CA SER A 93 -1.31 -11.44 -17.52
C SER A 93 -0.91 -11.38 -16.04
N THR A 94 -0.03 -12.28 -15.58
CA THR A 94 0.53 -12.22 -14.22
C THR A 94 1.29 -10.91 -13.98
N LEU A 95 2.16 -10.52 -14.91
CA LEU A 95 2.93 -9.28 -14.81
C LEU A 95 2.03 -8.04 -14.86
N SER A 96 0.98 -8.06 -15.67
CA SER A 96 -0.02 -7.00 -15.75
C SER A 96 -0.77 -6.86 -14.42
N ALA A 97 -1.24 -7.96 -13.84
CA ALA A 97 -1.89 -7.96 -12.53
C ALA A 97 -1.00 -7.34 -11.44
N ASP A 98 0.28 -7.73 -11.42
CA ASP A 98 1.26 -7.23 -10.46
C ASP A 98 1.55 -5.72 -10.65
N ALA A 99 1.64 -5.24 -11.89
CA ALA A 99 1.87 -3.82 -12.18
C ALA A 99 0.66 -2.95 -11.80
N TYR A 100 -0.56 -3.39 -12.14
CA TYR A 100 -1.79 -2.70 -11.73
C TYR A 100 -2.00 -2.75 -10.21
N HIS A 101 -1.57 -3.82 -9.52
CA HIS A 101 -1.56 -3.89 -8.07
C HIS A 101 -0.66 -2.80 -7.46
N VAL A 102 0.54 -2.58 -8.03
CA VAL A 102 1.45 -1.49 -7.58
C VAL A 102 0.81 -0.12 -7.83
N ALA A 103 0.18 0.08 -9.00
CA ALA A 103 -0.55 1.32 -9.32
C ALA A 103 -1.67 1.61 -8.30
N ALA A 104 -2.53 0.60 -8.04
CA ALA A 104 -3.61 0.72 -7.07
C ALA A 104 -3.07 1.01 -5.65
N GLY A 105 -2.02 0.32 -5.23
CA GLY A 105 -1.38 0.55 -3.93
C GLY A 105 -0.86 1.98 -3.76
N PHE A 106 -0.25 2.55 -4.80
CA PHE A 106 0.20 3.95 -4.81
C PHE A 106 -1.00 4.92 -4.74
N LEU A 107 -2.02 4.72 -5.57
CA LEU A 107 -3.22 5.58 -5.62
C LEU A 107 -4.00 5.57 -4.28
N LEU A 108 -4.08 4.42 -3.62
CA LEU A 108 -4.66 4.33 -2.27
C LEU A 108 -3.88 5.16 -1.24
N LYS A 109 -2.54 5.19 -1.34
CA LYS A 109 -1.72 6.00 -0.44
C LYS A 109 -1.91 7.50 -0.65
N THR A 110 -2.09 7.92 -1.89
CA THR A 110 -2.32 9.33 -2.25
C THR A 110 -3.78 9.78 -2.05
N GLY A 111 -4.68 8.84 -1.74
CA GLY A 111 -6.09 9.11 -1.49
C GLY A 111 -6.93 9.24 -2.76
N ASP A 112 -6.40 8.90 -3.93
CA ASP A 112 -7.17 8.85 -5.18
C ASP A 112 -7.94 7.53 -5.28
N GLN A 113 -9.08 7.48 -4.60
CA GLN A 113 -9.91 6.28 -4.54
C GLN A 113 -10.51 5.90 -5.90
N GLY A 114 -10.88 6.89 -6.71
CA GLY A 114 -11.48 6.64 -8.04
C GLY A 114 -10.53 5.89 -8.96
N LEU A 115 -9.32 6.41 -9.14
CA LEU A 115 -8.30 5.75 -9.96
C LEU A 115 -7.79 4.46 -9.33
N ALA A 116 -7.76 4.38 -7.99
CA ALA A 116 -7.41 3.13 -7.30
C ALA A 116 -8.40 2.00 -7.62
N HIS A 117 -9.70 2.29 -7.70
CA HIS A 117 -10.71 1.31 -8.14
C HIS A 117 -10.46 0.83 -9.57
N VAL A 118 -10.17 1.73 -10.50
CA VAL A 118 -9.84 1.38 -11.89
C VAL A 118 -8.62 0.48 -11.96
N ALA A 119 -7.53 0.85 -11.27
CA ALA A 119 -6.31 0.04 -11.25
C ALA A 119 -6.52 -1.33 -10.58
N THR A 120 -7.34 -1.39 -9.52
CA THR A 120 -7.71 -2.62 -8.81
C THR A 120 -8.52 -3.57 -9.69
N ASP A 121 -9.51 -3.05 -10.43
CA ASP A 121 -10.32 -3.82 -11.37
C ASP A 121 -9.44 -4.44 -12.47
N ARG A 122 -8.54 -3.65 -13.06
CA ARG A 122 -7.59 -4.14 -14.07
C ARG A 122 -6.63 -5.19 -13.48
N SER A 123 -6.16 -5.00 -12.23
CA SER A 123 -5.35 -6.01 -11.55
C SER A 123 -6.09 -7.34 -11.42
N MET A 124 -7.35 -7.32 -10.98
CA MET A 124 -8.15 -8.55 -10.84
C MET A 124 -8.48 -9.18 -12.19
N THR A 125 -8.84 -8.40 -13.20
CA THR A 125 -9.10 -8.90 -14.56
C THR A 125 -7.86 -9.60 -15.14
N ALA A 126 -6.69 -9.01 -15.03
CA ALA A 126 -5.43 -9.62 -15.46
C ALA A 126 -5.09 -10.86 -14.62
N ALA A 127 -5.35 -10.84 -13.32
CA ALA A 127 -5.11 -11.97 -12.44
C ALA A 127 -5.98 -13.18 -12.81
N LEU A 128 -7.25 -12.97 -13.12
CA LEU A 128 -8.13 -14.03 -13.60
C LEU A 128 -7.67 -14.60 -14.95
N ALA A 129 -7.17 -13.73 -15.84
CA ALA A 129 -6.62 -14.15 -17.14
C ALA A 129 -5.29 -14.92 -17.00
N SER A 130 -4.53 -14.73 -15.92
CA SER A 130 -3.28 -15.46 -15.68
C SER A 130 -3.47 -16.91 -15.29
N GLN A 131 -4.67 -17.30 -14.86
CA GLN A 131 -5.00 -18.64 -14.35
C GLN A 131 -4.12 -19.11 -13.16
N ASP A 132 -3.36 -18.18 -12.53
CA ASP A 132 -2.52 -18.47 -11.37
C ASP A 132 -3.28 -18.12 -10.06
N PRO A 133 -3.61 -19.11 -9.21
CA PRO A 133 -4.31 -18.86 -7.95
C PRO A 133 -3.60 -17.87 -7.03
N LEU A 134 -2.27 -17.85 -7.05
CA LEU A 134 -1.48 -16.91 -6.23
C LEU A 134 -1.63 -15.47 -6.72
N THR A 135 -1.67 -15.25 -8.03
CA THR A 135 -1.90 -13.94 -8.64
C THR A 135 -3.32 -13.45 -8.32
N VAL A 136 -4.32 -14.33 -8.40
CA VAL A 136 -5.71 -14.02 -8.01
C VAL A 136 -5.79 -13.66 -6.52
N GLY A 137 -5.14 -14.41 -5.64
CA GLY A 137 -5.09 -14.10 -4.20
C GLY A 137 -4.39 -12.78 -3.90
N ALA A 138 -3.29 -12.48 -4.59
CA ALA A 138 -2.58 -11.20 -4.46
C ALA A 138 -3.46 -10.03 -4.93
N SER A 139 -4.20 -10.17 -6.03
CA SER A 139 -5.14 -9.15 -6.51
C SER A 139 -6.37 -9.02 -5.59
N ALA A 140 -6.86 -10.11 -5.01
CA ALA A 140 -7.92 -10.05 -4.00
C ALA A 140 -7.51 -9.24 -2.76
N ARG A 141 -6.24 -9.29 -2.38
CA ARG A 141 -5.69 -8.46 -1.30
C ARG A 141 -5.78 -6.97 -1.60
N ILE A 142 -5.51 -6.54 -2.84
CA ILE A 142 -5.65 -5.11 -3.21
C ILE A 142 -7.13 -4.73 -3.36
N VAL A 143 -8.00 -5.62 -3.83
CA VAL A 143 -9.47 -5.42 -3.82
C VAL A 143 -9.96 -5.16 -2.40
N THR A 144 -9.59 -6.03 -1.45
CA THR A 144 -9.91 -5.87 -0.03
C THR A 144 -9.45 -4.50 0.49
N HIS A 145 -8.24 -4.08 0.15
CA HIS A 145 -7.71 -2.76 0.57
C HIS A 145 -8.52 -1.61 -0.03
N THR A 146 -8.85 -1.68 -1.32
CA THR A 146 -9.63 -0.64 -2.01
C THR A 146 -11.04 -0.53 -1.43
N LEU A 147 -11.72 -1.65 -1.20
CA LEU A 147 -13.03 -1.68 -0.54
C LEU A 147 -12.97 -1.09 0.88
N THR A 148 -11.93 -1.44 1.65
CA THR A 148 -11.70 -0.89 2.99
C THR A 148 -11.54 0.64 2.95
N SER A 149 -10.71 1.14 2.03
CA SER A 149 -10.44 2.57 1.88
C SER A 149 -11.67 3.37 1.44
N SER A 150 -12.59 2.73 0.72
CA SER A 150 -13.84 3.33 0.23
C SER A 150 -15.02 3.14 1.20
N GLY A 151 -14.77 2.57 2.40
CA GLY A 151 -15.80 2.37 3.43
C GLY A 151 -16.72 1.17 3.21
N HIS A 152 -16.48 0.34 2.20
CA HIS A 152 -17.24 -0.89 1.96
C HIS A 152 -16.73 -2.05 2.83
N LEU A 153 -16.77 -1.86 4.16
CA LEU A 153 -16.04 -2.67 5.13
C LEU A 153 -16.53 -4.13 5.18
N ALA A 154 -17.85 -4.36 5.22
CA ALA A 154 -18.41 -5.70 5.21
C ALA A 154 -18.04 -6.48 3.92
N ALA A 155 -18.10 -5.81 2.77
CA ALA A 155 -17.70 -6.40 1.50
C ALA A 155 -16.19 -6.71 1.47
N ALA A 156 -15.35 -5.86 2.08
CA ALA A 156 -13.92 -6.09 2.21
C ALA A 156 -13.61 -7.35 3.04
N VAL A 157 -14.26 -7.52 4.19
CA VAL A 157 -14.13 -8.72 5.03
C VAL A 157 -14.55 -9.96 4.27
N THR A 158 -15.74 -9.95 3.66
CA THR A 158 -16.25 -11.06 2.85
C THR A 158 -15.31 -11.41 1.69
N THR A 159 -14.77 -10.41 1.00
CA THR A 159 -13.80 -10.62 -0.08
C THR A 159 -12.53 -11.32 0.42
N ALA A 160 -11.97 -10.87 1.54
CA ALA A 160 -10.79 -11.50 2.12
C ALA A 160 -11.05 -12.97 2.50
N GLN A 161 -12.17 -13.25 3.17
CA GLN A 161 -12.56 -14.60 3.59
C GLN A 161 -12.78 -15.53 2.40
N ASN A 162 -13.57 -15.12 1.41
CA ASN A 162 -13.89 -15.96 0.25
C ASN A 162 -12.64 -16.29 -0.56
N HIS A 163 -11.74 -15.32 -0.76
CA HIS A 163 -10.51 -15.56 -1.50
C HIS A 163 -9.47 -16.35 -0.68
N ALA A 164 -9.47 -16.24 0.64
CA ALA A 164 -8.65 -17.09 1.50
C ALA A 164 -9.09 -18.56 1.38
N VAL A 165 -10.39 -18.83 1.51
CA VAL A 165 -10.96 -20.18 1.34
C VAL A 165 -10.68 -20.73 -0.07
N ARG A 166 -10.84 -19.89 -1.10
CA ARG A 166 -10.54 -20.29 -2.48
C ARG A 166 -9.08 -20.67 -2.65
N LEU A 167 -8.17 -19.83 -2.15
CA LEU A 167 -6.73 -20.05 -2.26
C LEU A 167 -6.29 -21.31 -1.52
N ASP A 168 -6.85 -21.58 -0.33
CA ASP A 168 -6.60 -22.82 0.40
C ASP A 168 -7.03 -24.04 -0.40
N ARG A 169 -8.25 -24.02 -0.93
CA ARG A 169 -8.77 -25.12 -1.77
C ARG A 169 -7.93 -25.37 -3.02
N GLU A 170 -7.41 -24.33 -3.66
CA GLU A 170 -6.65 -24.42 -4.91
C GLU A 170 -5.18 -24.77 -4.70
N THR A 171 -4.57 -24.44 -3.54
CA THR A 171 -3.13 -24.60 -3.29
C THR A 171 -2.78 -25.44 -2.07
N GLY A 172 -3.75 -25.71 -1.17
CA GLY A 172 -3.53 -26.37 0.13
C GLY A 172 -2.60 -25.59 1.08
N ILE A 173 -2.25 -24.34 0.71
CA ILE A 173 -1.34 -23.45 1.49
C ILE A 173 -0.06 -24.19 1.90
N THR A 174 0.60 -24.85 0.96
CA THR A 174 1.76 -25.72 1.22
C THR A 174 3.09 -25.06 0.87
N THR A 175 3.12 -24.12 -0.07
CA THR A 175 4.35 -23.44 -0.51
C THR A 175 4.58 -22.13 0.26
N PRO A 176 5.85 -21.67 0.39
CA PRO A 176 6.13 -20.37 1.00
C PRO A 176 5.37 -19.21 0.35
N GLU A 177 5.19 -19.24 -0.98
CA GLU A 177 4.43 -18.24 -1.73
C GLU A 177 2.95 -18.26 -1.37
N SER A 178 2.32 -19.45 -1.29
CA SER A 178 0.92 -19.58 -0.90
C SER A 178 0.68 -19.16 0.53
N LEU A 179 1.57 -19.54 1.48
CA LEU A 179 1.56 -19.05 2.85
C LEU A 179 1.61 -17.51 2.90
N SER A 180 2.48 -16.92 2.09
CA SER A 180 2.70 -15.47 2.07
C SER A 180 1.49 -14.71 1.53
N VAL A 181 0.89 -15.17 0.44
CA VAL A 181 -0.32 -14.55 -0.15
C VAL A 181 -1.52 -14.73 0.78
N TYR A 182 -1.75 -15.95 1.27
CA TYR A 182 -2.84 -16.25 2.20
C TYR A 182 -2.78 -15.40 3.46
N GLY A 183 -1.65 -15.42 4.15
CA GLY A 183 -1.48 -14.65 5.38
C GLY A 183 -1.62 -13.13 5.16
N SER A 184 -1.09 -12.60 4.05
CA SER A 184 -1.23 -11.17 3.74
C SER A 184 -2.68 -10.77 3.41
N LEU A 185 -3.49 -11.69 2.86
CA LEU A 185 -4.91 -11.48 2.61
C LEU A 185 -5.69 -11.44 3.95
N LEU A 186 -5.41 -12.37 4.87
CA LEU A 186 -5.99 -12.36 6.22
C LEU A 186 -5.67 -11.05 6.97
N LEU A 187 -4.42 -10.56 6.90
CA LEU A 187 -4.05 -9.29 7.53
C LEU A 187 -4.84 -8.10 6.97
N ARG A 188 -5.20 -8.10 5.69
CA ARG A 188 -6.06 -7.07 5.10
C ARG A 188 -7.51 -7.21 5.54
N GLY A 189 -8.02 -8.43 5.61
CA GLY A 189 -9.34 -8.72 6.16
C GLY A 189 -9.48 -8.32 7.61
N ALA A 190 -8.46 -8.61 8.44
CA ALA A 190 -8.43 -8.20 9.84
C ALA A 190 -8.51 -6.68 10.02
N LEU A 191 -7.81 -5.92 9.18
CA LEU A 191 -7.90 -4.45 9.22
C LEU A 191 -9.29 -3.96 8.79
N ALA A 192 -9.90 -4.56 7.78
CA ALA A 192 -11.26 -4.24 7.35
C ALA A 192 -12.28 -4.52 8.47
N ALA A 193 -12.17 -5.67 9.14
CA ALA A 193 -13.00 -6.04 10.28
C ALA A 193 -12.83 -5.05 11.45
N ALA A 194 -11.58 -4.66 11.75
CA ALA A 194 -11.29 -3.66 12.78
C ALA A 194 -11.92 -2.29 12.46
N GLN A 195 -11.87 -1.85 11.20
CA GLN A 195 -12.55 -0.61 10.79
C GLN A 195 -14.08 -0.73 10.81
N HIS A 196 -14.60 -1.94 10.67
CA HIS A 196 -16.03 -2.25 10.80
C HIS A 196 -16.49 -2.41 12.25
N ASP A 197 -15.60 -2.20 13.20
CA ASP A 197 -15.78 -2.43 14.64
C ASP A 197 -16.11 -3.90 14.99
N ASP A 198 -15.82 -4.83 14.09
CA ASP A 198 -15.90 -6.28 14.32
C ASP A 198 -14.58 -6.78 14.93
N ARG A 199 -14.44 -6.54 16.21
CA ARG A 199 -13.28 -6.91 17.01
C ARG A 199 -13.01 -8.43 16.99
N ALA A 200 -14.08 -9.24 17.04
CA ALA A 200 -13.96 -10.70 17.08
C ALA A 200 -13.33 -11.23 15.79
N THR A 201 -13.90 -10.89 14.63
CA THR A 201 -13.36 -11.29 13.32
C THR A 201 -11.95 -10.73 13.09
N ALA A 202 -11.66 -9.49 13.52
CA ALA A 202 -10.34 -8.91 13.40
C ALA A 202 -9.27 -9.73 14.15
N HIS A 203 -9.54 -10.12 15.39
CA HIS A 203 -8.63 -10.93 16.19
C HIS A 203 -8.50 -12.37 15.69
N GLU A 204 -9.59 -13.00 15.22
CA GLU A 204 -9.56 -14.33 14.63
C GLU A 204 -8.66 -14.38 13.40
N MET A 205 -8.86 -13.45 12.46
CA MET A 205 -8.03 -13.37 11.26
C MET A 205 -6.55 -13.05 11.57
N LEU A 206 -6.28 -12.22 12.58
CA LEU A 206 -4.90 -11.96 13.05
C LEU A 206 -4.27 -13.21 13.68
N ALA A 207 -5.02 -13.98 14.46
CA ALA A 207 -4.52 -15.21 15.09
C ALA A 207 -4.18 -16.28 14.05
N GLU A 208 -5.04 -16.42 13.05
CA GLU A 208 -4.80 -17.31 11.91
C GLU A 208 -3.56 -16.85 11.12
N ALA A 209 -3.47 -15.56 10.73
CA ALA A 209 -2.31 -15.01 10.05
C ALA A 209 -1.01 -15.23 10.85
N ALA A 210 -1.04 -15.12 12.19
CA ALA A 210 0.09 -15.41 13.04
C ALA A 210 0.48 -16.90 13.03
N GLY A 211 -0.49 -17.81 12.92
CA GLY A 211 -0.26 -19.23 12.70
C GLY A 211 0.48 -19.51 11.39
N ILE A 212 0.01 -18.87 10.31
CA ILE A 212 0.63 -18.97 8.97
C ILE A 212 2.05 -18.37 8.98
N ALA A 213 2.25 -17.22 9.65
CA ALA A 213 3.58 -16.60 9.76
C ALA A 213 4.59 -17.48 10.50
N ARG A 214 4.15 -18.18 11.55
CA ARG A 214 5.00 -19.18 12.25
C ARG A 214 5.36 -20.36 11.34
N ARG A 215 4.44 -20.83 10.48
CA ARG A 215 4.72 -21.89 9.50
C ARG A 215 5.74 -21.41 8.45
N LEU A 216 5.63 -20.15 7.99
CA LEU A 216 6.61 -19.56 7.08
C LEU A 216 7.97 -19.37 7.72
N GLY A 217 8.03 -18.99 9.01
CA GLY A 217 9.23 -18.92 9.84
C GLY A 217 10.19 -17.77 9.55
N THR A 218 9.92 -16.94 8.51
CA THR A 218 10.79 -15.84 8.08
C THR A 218 9.97 -14.69 7.52
N ASP A 219 10.53 -13.48 7.58
CA ASP A 219 9.95 -12.28 6.93
C ASP A 219 10.44 -12.19 5.47
N ALA A 220 9.99 -13.13 4.66
CA ALA A 220 10.26 -13.14 3.23
C ALA A 220 9.35 -12.15 2.48
N ASN A 221 9.90 -11.52 1.43
CA ASN A 221 9.12 -10.62 0.57
C ASN A 221 8.57 -11.36 -0.66
N LEU A 222 8.08 -12.59 -0.45
CA LEU A 222 7.50 -13.41 -1.50
C LEU A 222 6.28 -12.74 -2.11
N ARG A 223 6.19 -12.77 -3.43
CA ARG A 223 5.10 -12.10 -4.19
C ARG A 223 4.92 -10.61 -3.82
N GLY A 224 5.92 -9.97 -3.22
CA GLY A 224 5.86 -8.57 -2.80
C GLY A 224 4.92 -8.27 -1.63
N THR A 225 4.56 -9.28 -0.84
CA THR A 225 3.62 -9.14 0.29
C THR A 225 4.28 -8.58 1.55
N ALA A 226 5.60 -8.74 1.68
CA ALA A 226 6.37 -8.53 2.92
C ALA A 226 5.81 -9.34 4.11
N PHE A 227 5.06 -10.43 3.86
CA PHE A 227 4.43 -11.22 4.90
C PHE A 227 5.45 -12.04 5.69
N GLY A 228 5.25 -12.12 7.00
CA GLY A 228 6.05 -12.90 7.94
C GLY A 228 5.74 -12.52 9.38
N PRO A 229 6.48 -13.08 10.37
CA PRO A 229 6.25 -12.85 11.79
C PRO A 229 6.27 -11.38 12.19
N VAL A 230 7.26 -10.60 11.74
CA VAL A 230 7.38 -9.18 12.10
C VAL A 230 6.28 -8.35 11.45
N ASN A 231 5.97 -8.59 10.16
CA ASN A 231 4.88 -7.86 9.51
C ASN A 231 3.51 -8.19 10.12
N THR A 232 3.31 -9.41 10.61
CA THR A 232 2.09 -9.78 11.36
C THR A 232 1.98 -9.00 12.66
N GLN A 233 3.08 -8.85 13.43
CA GLN A 233 3.11 -8.00 14.62
C GLN A 233 2.79 -6.54 14.31
N MET A 234 3.30 -6.01 13.19
CA MET A 234 2.98 -4.65 12.74
C MET A 234 1.49 -4.48 12.44
N HIS A 235 0.84 -5.49 11.85
CA HIS A 235 -0.61 -5.45 11.62
C HIS A 235 -1.40 -5.57 12.92
N GLN A 236 -0.91 -6.28 13.95
CA GLN A 236 -1.50 -6.27 15.29
C GLN A 236 -1.49 -4.86 15.89
N VAL A 237 -0.38 -4.10 15.73
CA VAL A 237 -0.32 -2.68 16.13
C VAL A 237 -1.37 -1.87 15.38
N ASN A 238 -1.44 -2.00 14.04
CA ASN A 238 -2.38 -1.24 13.21
C ASN A 238 -3.84 -1.52 13.58
N VAL A 239 -4.20 -2.80 13.79
CA VAL A 239 -5.54 -3.22 14.21
C VAL A 239 -5.87 -2.66 15.60
N ALA A 240 -4.95 -2.73 16.57
CA ALA A 240 -5.15 -2.17 17.90
C ALA A 240 -5.40 -0.64 17.87
N VAL A 241 -4.60 0.10 17.07
CA VAL A 241 -4.83 1.54 16.83
C VAL A 241 -6.21 1.79 16.23
N THR A 242 -6.60 0.97 15.26
CA THR A 242 -7.88 1.11 14.55
C THR A 242 -9.07 0.86 15.48
N LEU A 243 -8.94 -0.09 16.40
CA LEU A 243 -9.96 -0.40 17.44
C LEU A 243 -9.94 0.58 18.62
N GLY A 244 -9.06 1.60 18.62
CA GLY A 244 -8.96 2.58 19.71
C GLY A 244 -8.11 2.12 20.92
N ASP A 245 -7.49 0.94 20.85
CA ASP A 245 -6.70 0.34 21.94
C ASP A 245 -5.26 0.90 21.95
N ALA A 246 -5.12 2.22 22.09
CA ALA A 246 -3.85 2.93 21.95
C ALA A 246 -2.74 2.40 22.88
N GLY A 247 -3.06 2.08 24.13
CA GLY A 247 -2.10 1.48 25.09
C GLY A 247 -1.56 0.14 24.60
N THR A 248 -2.46 -0.77 24.20
CA THR A 248 -2.10 -2.08 23.62
C THR A 248 -1.24 -1.92 22.37
N ALA A 249 -1.59 -0.99 21.49
CA ALA A 249 -0.82 -0.71 20.27
C ALA A 249 0.63 -0.31 20.58
N ILE A 250 0.84 0.56 21.57
CA ILE A 250 2.17 0.99 22.02
C ILE A 250 2.97 -0.19 22.61
N ASP A 251 2.32 -1.01 23.44
CA ASP A 251 2.99 -2.16 24.06
C ASP A 251 3.37 -3.23 23.03
N LEU A 252 2.56 -3.43 21.99
CA LEU A 252 2.89 -4.29 20.86
C LEU A 252 4.05 -3.70 20.06
N ALA A 253 4.00 -2.41 19.74
CA ALA A 253 5.03 -1.74 18.95
C ALA A 253 6.42 -1.79 19.61
N ARG A 254 6.50 -1.68 20.94
CA ARG A 254 7.75 -1.77 21.71
C ARG A 254 8.48 -3.11 21.57
N LYS A 255 7.74 -4.18 21.22
CA LYS A 255 8.29 -5.54 21.05
C LYS A 255 8.89 -5.75 19.66
N ILE A 256 8.65 -4.84 18.72
CA ILE A 256 9.12 -4.96 17.33
C ILE A 256 10.53 -4.38 17.21
N ASP A 257 11.48 -5.20 16.78
CA ASP A 257 12.82 -4.69 16.40
C ASP A 257 12.74 -4.03 15.01
N LEU A 258 12.81 -2.70 14.98
CA LEU A 258 12.78 -1.93 13.73
C LEU A 258 13.92 -2.26 12.76
N ARG A 259 15.03 -2.89 13.24
CA ARG A 259 16.14 -3.34 12.38
C ARG A 259 15.78 -4.58 11.58
N ALA A 260 14.85 -5.38 12.08
CA ALA A 260 14.32 -6.55 11.38
C ALA A 260 13.33 -6.17 10.26
N VAL A 261 12.80 -4.95 10.25
CA VAL A 261 11.89 -4.46 9.20
C VAL A 261 12.70 -4.01 7.99
N THR A 262 12.82 -4.88 7.00
CA THR A 262 13.66 -4.63 5.80
C THR A 262 12.98 -3.78 4.72
N VAL A 263 11.64 -3.75 4.68
CA VAL A 263 10.86 -2.98 3.71
C VAL A 263 10.58 -1.59 4.25
N THR A 264 11.15 -0.56 3.61
CA THR A 264 11.06 0.85 4.05
C THR A 264 9.62 1.33 4.22
N GLU A 265 8.75 0.98 3.27
CA GLU A 265 7.33 1.32 3.31
C GLU A 265 6.65 0.75 4.57
N ARG A 266 6.96 -0.49 4.96
CA ARG A 266 6.41 -1.12 6.17
C ARG A 266 6.92 -0.43 7.43
N LYS A 267 8.20 -0.09 7.47
CA LYS A 267 8.80 0.62 8.60
C LYS A 267 8.16 2.00 8.81
N ALA A 268 7.99 2.77 7.74
CA ALA A 268 7.33 4.07 7.81
C ALA A 268 5.86 3.93 8.23
N SER A 269 5.12 2.93 7.68
CA SER A 269 3.74 2.65 8.08
C SER A 269 3.61 2.34 9.57
N LEU A 270 4.50 1.50 10.13
CA LEU A 270 4.51 1.23 11.58
C LEU A 270 4.72 2.51 12.40
N LEU A 271 5.68 3.36 12.01
CA LEU A 271 5.94 4.61 12.71
C LEU A 271 4.75 5.58 12.66
N ILE A 272 4.01 5.60 11.54
CA ILE A 272 2.77 6.36 11.40
C ILE A 272 1.67 5.79 12.33
N ASP A 273 1.54 4.47 12.42
CA ASP A 273 0.58 3.84 13.32
C ASP A 273 0.93 4.09 14.79
N VAL A 274 2.22 4.07 15.16
CA VAL A 274 2.70 4.45 16.49
C VAL A 274 2.39 5.93 16.80
N ALA A 275 2.56 6.82 15.82
CA ALA A 275 2.19 8.22 15.98
C ALA A 275 0.68 8.40 16.21
N ARG A 276 -0.17 7.66 15.49
CA ARG A 276 -1.63 7.64 15.70
C ARG A 276 -1.99 7.13 17.09
N ALA A 277 -1.34 6.04 17.56
CA ALA A 277 -1.57 5.50 18.90
C ALA A 277 -1.21 6.51 19.99
N PHE A 278 -0.04 7.15 19.90
CA PHE A 278 0.34 8.20 20.85
C PHE A 278 -0.59 9.40 20.81
N PHE A 279 -1.05 9.81 19.62
CA PHE A 279 -2.02 10.90 19.48
C PHE A 279 -3.35 10.56 20.14
N GLN A 280 -3.90 9.36 19.90
CA GLN A 280 -5.12 8.86 20.55
C GLN A 280 -4.99 8.83 22.08
N TRP A 281 -3.79 8.55 22.57
CA TRP A 281 -3.51 8.50 24.02
C TRP A 281 -3.22 9.87 24.64
N GLY A 282 -3.26 10.96 23.84
CA GLY A 282 -2.94 12.31 24.32
C GLY A 282 -1.44 12.56 24.55
N LYS A 283 -0.58 11.67 24.06
CA LYS A 283 0.88 11.77 24.16
C LYS A 283 1.46 12.51 22.94
N TYR A 284 1.14 13.80 22.83
CA TYR A 284 1.41 14.57 21.60
C TYR A 284 2.90 14.73 21.27
N GLU A 285 3.80 14.82 22.27
CA GLU A 285 5.25 14.89 22.04
C GLU A 285 5.77 13.61 21.40
N GLN A 286 5.33 12.45 21.92
CA GLN A 286 5.69 11.14 21.38
C GLN A 286 5.07 10.92 19.99
N ALA A 287 3.85 11.39 19.76
CA ALA A 287 3.21 11.33 18.45
C ALA A 287 4.01 12.14 17.40
N HIS A 288 4.43 13.36 17.76
CA HIS A 288 5.26 14.20 16.89
C HIS A 288 6.64 13.57 16.62
N ALA A 289 7.29 13.03 17.65
CA ALA A 289 8.57 12.33 17.49
C ALA A 289 8.46 11.12 16.57
N ALA A 290 7.38 10.33 16.66
CA ALA A 290 7.12 9.19 15.78
C ALA A 290 6.86 9.61 14.33
N LEU A 291 6.13 10.72 14.08
CA LEU A 291 5.96 11.27 12.73
C LEU A 291 7.28 11.76 12.13
N ARG A 292 8.15 12.39 12.93
CA ARG A 292 9.49 12.79 12.51
C ARG A 292 10.33 11.58 12.10
N ALA A 293 10.31 10.53 12.91
CA ALA A 293 11.02 9.28 12.59
C ALA A 293 10.47 8.61 11.31
N ALA A 294 9.16 8.72 11.05
CA ALA A 294 8.56 8.26 9.81
C ALA A 294 9.04 9.08 8.60
N GLU A 295 9.12 10.43 8.73
CA GLU A 295 9.64 11.32 7.69
C GLU A 295 11.12 11.03 7.38
N ASP A 296 11.95 10.87 8.42
CA ASP A 296 13.36 10.52 8.26
C ASP A 296 13.55 9.16 7.58
N THR A 297 12.62 8.22 7.79
CA THR A 297 12.64 6.89 7.17
C THR A 297 12.19 6.93 5.71
N ALA A 298 11.10 7.67 5.41
CA ALA A 298 10.46 7.68 4.09
C ALA A 298 9.71 9.01 3.86
N PRO A 299 10.41 10.08 3.47
CA PRO A 299 9.79 11.40 3.31
C PRO A 299 8.67 11.43 2.27
N GLN A 300 8.80 10.69 1.15
CA GLN A 300 7.74 10.62 0.14
C GLN A 300 6.50 9.86 0.63
N GLU A 301 6.66 8.86 1.51
CA GLU A 301 5.54 8.14 2.14
C GLU A 301 4.72 9.05 3.06
N VAL A 302 5.40 9.84 3.88
CA VAL A 302 4.77 10.78 4.80
C VAL A 302 4.03 11.89 4.03
N ALA A 303 4.68 12.48 3.03
CA ALA A 303 4.10 13.55 2.22
C ALA A 303 2.94 13.08 1.33
N ALA A 304 2.93 11.81 0.90
CA ALA A 304 1.90 11.27 0.02
C ALA A 304 0.57 10.99 0.73
N ARG A 305 0.56 10.80 2.06
CA ARG A 305 -0.62 10.33 2.78
C ARG A 305 -1.50 11.45 3.32
N PRO A 306 -2.75 11.64 2.86
CA PRO A 306 -3.69 12.61 3.42
C PRO A 306 -3.97 12.40 4.92
N SER A 307 -3.97 11.14 5.38
CA SER A 307 -4.15 10.82 6.80
C SER A 307 -3.02 11.35 7.70
N VAL A 308 -1.78 11.37 7.19
CA VAL A 308 -0.64 11.95 7.91
C VAL A 308 -0.74 13.47 7.94
N ALA A 309 -1.15 14.09 6.83
CA ALA A 309 -1.40 15.53 6.78
C ALA A 309 -2.48 15.96 7.79
N THR A 310 -3.56 15.16 7.92
CA THR A 310 -4.61 15.39 8.93
C THR A 310 -4.07 15.22 10.35
N LEU A 311 -3.30 14.17 10.62
CA LEU A 311 -2.69 13.95 11.94
C LEU A 311 -1.72 15.08 12.32
N ALA A 312 -0.91 15.55 11.38
CA ALA A 312 0.03 16.66 11.59
C ALA A 312 -0.69 17.98 11.92
N ARG A 313 -1.80 18.29 11.24
CA ARG A 313 -2.64 19.46 11.57
C ARG A 313 -3.26 19.36 12.96
N ASN A 314 -3.81 18.20 13.30
CA ASN A 314 -4.39 17.98 14.61
C ASN A 314 -3.34 18.12 15.72
N LEU A 315 -2.11 17.63 15.49
CA LEU A 315 -0.98 17.84 16.38
C LEU A 315 -0.63 19.33 16.52
N ALA A 316 -0.52 20.06 15.40
CA ALA A 316 -0.24 21.50 15.43
C ALA A 316 -1.27 22.28 16.24
N THR A 317 -2.54 21.84 16.22
CA THR A 317 -3.64 22.49 16.97
C THR A 317 -3.64 22.12 18.44
N LEU A 318 -3.45 20.83 18.78
CA LEU A 318 -3.65 20.28 20.13
C LEU A 318 -2.36 20.17 20.95
N ALA A 319 -1.20 20.30 20.31
CA ALA A 319 0.08 20.13 20.99
C ALA A 319 0.34 21.20 22.08
N PRO A 320 1.02 20.82 23.17
CA PRO A 320 1.51 21.76 24.17
C PRO A 320 2.40 22.85 23.56
N ALA A 321 2.47 24.02 24.20
CA ALA A 321 3.21 25.18 23.73
C ALA A 321 4.69 24.85 23.37
N GLY A 322 5.31 23.92 24.10
CA GLY A 322 6.71 23.53 23.91
C GLY A 322 7.02 22.90 22.56
N ILE A 323 6.06 22.19 21.94
CA ILE A 323 6.26 21.53 20.65
C ILE A 323 5.36 22.06 19.52
N ARG A 324 4.44 22.96 19.84
CA ARG A 324 3.45 23.47 18.87
C ARG A 324 4.12 24.05 17.62
N ARG A 325 5.13 24.89 17.79
CA ARG A 325 5.87 25.50 16.68
C ARG A 325 6.52 24.45 15.78
N ASP A 326 7.11 23.42 16.36
CA ASP A 326 7.75 22.33 15.60
C ASP A 326 6.71 21.49 14.85
N ALA A 327 5.54 21.23 15.47
CA ALA A 327 4.43 20.55 14.83
C ALA A 327 3.82 21.36 13.66
N GLU A 328 3.70 22.69 13.80
CA GLU A 328 3.28 23.59 12.73
C GLU A 328 4.28 23.60 11.56
N GLN A 329 5.57 23.67 11.86
CA GLN A 329 6.63 23.59 10.84
C GLN A 329 6.62 22.23 10.12
N PHE A 330 6.43 21.14 10.86
CA PHE A 330 6.30 19.81 10.28
C PHE A 330 5.09 19.73 9.33
N ALA A 331 3.89 20.17 9.79
CA ALA A 331 2.68 20.18 8.98
C ALA A 331 2.86 21.01 7.69
N THR A 332 3.51 22.18 7.79
CA THR A 332 3.81 23.02 6.63
C THR A 332 4.75 22.34 5.65
N ARG A 333 5.82 21.69 6.16
CA ARG A 333 6.83 21.01 5.33
C ARG A 333 6.28 19.85 4.53
N ILE A 334 5.40 19.02 5.14
CA ILE A 334 4.75 17.92 4.43
C ILE A 334 3.58 18.37 3.54
N GLY A 335 3.31 19.67 3.44
CA GLY A 335 2.28 20.23 2.59
C GLY A 335 0.85 20.02 3.12
N ALA A 336 0.68 19.83 4.44
CA ALA A 336 -0.65 19.76 5.03
C ALA A 336 -1.39 21.10 4.80
N PRO A 337 -2.58 21.13 4.18
CA PRO A 337 -3.33 22.36 3.99
C PRO A 337 -3.70 22.95 5.36
N ARG A 338 -3.77 24.29 5.44
CA ARG A 338 -4.15 25.03 6.67
C ARG A 338 -5.60 24.78 7.04
#